data_f08d739c190ce919a08847c61e2c4faa
#
_entry.id   f08d739c190ce919a08847c61e2c4faa
#
_cell.length_a   1.000
_cell.length_b   1.000
_cell.length_c   1.000
_cell.angle_alpha   90.00
_cell.angle_beta   90.00
_cell.angle_gamma   90.00
#
_symmetry.space_group_name_H-M   'P 1'
#
loop_
_entity.id
_entity.type
_entity.pdbx_description
1 polymer ?
#
loop_
_entity_poly.entity_id
_entity_poly.type
_entity_poly.pdbx_seq_one_letter_code
_entity_poly.pdbx_strand_id
1 'polypeptide(L)'
;FRYLCFVSDRNIDDKDIKNLFSNSLDYDIWESIFKERLKFESRSVKERSRAMSLVNPLFIPRNHLVEEAIKRGVEDNDFSKMNQLIKILATPFDEKDSDHYYKFPPKVVNQNYQTFCGT
;
A
#
# COMPACT_ATOMS: atom_id res chain seq x y z
N PHE A 1 -4.84 1.75 -2.59
CA PHE A 1 -5.27 3.17 -2.51
C PHE A 1 -4.10 4.13 -2.80
N ARG A 2 -2.86 3.89 -2.29
CA ARG A 2 -1.73 4.81 -2.54
C ARG A 2 -1.48 5.06 -4.04
N TYR A 3 -1.55 4.03 -4.88
CA TYR A 3 -1.42 4.18 -6.32
C TYR A 3 -2.54 5.03 -6.95
N LEU A 4 -3.75 5.00 -6.40
CA LEU A 4 -4.86 5.85 -6.88
C LEU A 4 -4.60 7.34 -6.68
N CYS A 5 -3.72 7.71 -5.75
CA CYS A 5 -3.29 9.10 -5.59
C CYS A 5 -2.64 9.65 -6.86
N PHE A 6 -2.01 8.77 -7.64
CA PHE A 6 -1.29 9.12 -8.86
C PHE A 6 -2.14 8.97 -10.13
N VAL A 7 -3.18 8.14 -10.13
CA VAL A 7 -4.09 7.96 -11.28
C VAL A 7 -4.82 9.24 -11.63
N SER A 8 -5.01 10.11 -10.66
CA SER A 8 -5.56 11.44 -10.90
C SER A 8 -4.61 12.35 -11.69
N ASP A 9 -3.32 12.02 -11.74
CA ASP A 9 -2.32 12.69 -12.57
C ASP A 9 -2.12 11.86 -13.85
N ARG A 10 -2.60 12.35 -14.98
CA ARG A 10 -2.73 11.65 -16.28
C ARG A 10 -1.43 11.08 -16.87
N ASN A 11 -0.32 11.19 -16.15
CA ASN A 11 1.02 10.80 -16.61
C ASN A 11 1.53 9.46 -16.06
N ILE A 12 0.72 8.72 -15.28
CA ILE A 12 1.15 7.43 -14.74
C ILE A 12 0.43 6.30 -15.47
N ASP A 13 1.24 5.38 -15.98
CA ASP A 13 0.75 4.12 -16.56
C ASP A 13 -0.02 3.35 -15.47
N ASP A 14 -1.34 3.22 -15.65
CA ASP A 14 -2.24 2.55 -14.73
C ASP A 14 -2.15 1.01 -14.80
N LYS A 15 -1.25 0.46 -15.63
CA LYS A 15 -1.04 -0.99 -15.77
C LYS A 15 -0.75 -1.67 -14.45
N ASP A 16 0.06 -1.04 -13.59
CA ASP A 16 0.41 -1.60 -12.28
C ASP A 16 -0.82 -1.71 -11.38
N ILE A 17 -1.76 -0.77 -11.52
CA ILE A 17 -2.99 -0.78 -10.74
C ILE A 17 -3.97 -1.81 -11.30
N LYS A 18 -4.11 -1.89 -12.63
CA LYS A 18 -4.96 -2.88 -13.31
C LYS A 18 -4.56 -4.31 -12.94
N ASN A 19 -3.25 -4.56 -12.83
CA ASN A 19 -2.72 -5.87 -12.45
C ASN A 19 -3.06 -6.29 -11.01
N LEU A 20 -3.55 -5.37 -10.16
CA LEU A 20 -4.02 -5.69 -8.80
C LEU A 20 -5.47 -6.20 -8.78
N PHE A 21 -6.18 -6.06 -9.88
CA PHE A 21 -7.56 -6.52 -10.02
C PHE A 21 -7.59 -7.84 -10.78
N SER A 22 -8.40 -8.78 -10.30
CA SER A 22 -8.59 -10.08 -10.97
C SER A 22 -9.27 -9.94 -12.33
N ASN A 23 -10.00 -8.85 -12.55
CA ASN A 23 -10.65 -8.50 -13.82
C ASN A 23 -10.33 -7.04 -14.16
N SER A 24 -9.57 -6.84 -15.23
CA SER A 24 -9.19 -5.51 -15.71
C SER A 24 -10.38 -4.68 -16.21
N LEU A 25 -11.43 -5.34 -16.74
CA LEU A 25 -12.64 -4.65 -17.23
C LEU A 25 -13.41 -3.98 -16.08
N ASP A 26 -13.51 -4.64 -14.94
CA ASP A 26 -14.16 -4.07 -13.75
C ASP A 26 -13.41 -2.84 -13.26
N TYR A 27 -12.08 -2.86 -13.35
CA TYR A 27 -11.27 -1.68 -13.06
C TYR A 27 -11.57 -0.53 -14.03
N ASP A 28 -11.63 -0.78 -15.33
CA ASP A 28 -11.89 0.25 -16.35
C ASP A 28 -13.26 0.91 -16.16
N ILE A 29 -14.28 0.12 -15.84
CA ILE A 29 -15.62 0.62 -15.52
C ILE A 29 -15.57 1.50 -14.28
N TRP A 30 -14.96 1.01 -13.20
CA TRP A 30 -14.83 1.76 -11.95
C TRP A 30 -14.02 3.05 -12.16
N GLU A 31 -12.91 2.99 -12.88
CA GLU A 31 -12.05 4.15 -13.15
C GLU A 31 -12.81 5.24 -13.92
N SER A 32 -13.62 4.85 -14.91
CA SER A 32 -14.45 5.77 -15.66
C SER A 32 -15.41 6.53 -14.73
N ILE A 33 -16.12 5.81 -13.85
CA ILE A 33 -17.04 6.41 -12.87
C ILE A 33 -16.27 7.33 -11.90
N PHE A 34 -15.10 6.89 -11.44
CA PHE A 34 -14.24 7.67 -10.55
C PHE A 34 -13.79 8.97 -11.22
N LYS A 35 -13.33 8.93 -12.47
CA LYS A 35 -12.94 10.12 -13.25
C LYS A 35 -14.09 11.11 -13.45
N GLU A 36 -15.31 10.62 -13.72
CA GLU A 36 -16.50 11.46 -13.80
C GLU A 36 -16.78 12.14 -12.46
N ARG A 37 -16.71 11.41 -11.34
CA ARG A 37 -16.90 11.97 -10.01
C ARG A 37 -15.87 13.08 -9.70
N LEU A 38 -14.64 12.91 -10.15
CA LEU A 38 -13.57 13.89 -9.93
C LEU A 38 -13.81 15.24 -10.63
N LYS A 39 -14.63 15.28 -11.68
CA LYS A 39 -14.98 16.55 -12.37
C LYS A 39 -15.76 17.52 -11.48
N PHE A 40 -16.42 17.01 -10.44
CA PHE A 40 -17.18 17.83 -9.48
C PHE A 40 -16.33 18.34 -8.33
N GLU A 41 -15.03 18.03 -8.29
CA GLU A 41 -14.12 18.54 -7.29
C GLU A 41 -13.44 19.82 -7.75
N SER A 42 -13.37 20.79 -6.85
CA SER A 42 -12.71 22.09 -7.11
C SER A 42 -11.19 22.03 -7.04
N ARG A 43 -10.64 20.98 -6.41
CA ARG A 43 -9.18 20.81 -6.26
C ARG A 43 -8.52 20.48 -7.59
N SER A 44 -7.35 21.08 -7.81
CA SER A 44 -6.49 20.66 -8.91
C SER A 44 -6.03 19.20 -8.71
N VAL A 45 -5.64 18.55 -9.81
CA VAL A 45 -5.11 17.18 -9.79
C VAL A 45 -3.96 17.02 -8.79
N LYS A 46 -3.03 17.97 -8.77
CA LYS A 46 -1.87 17.95 -7.87
C LYS A 46 -2.25 18.09 -6.39
N GLU A 47 -3.18 18.99 -6.08
CA GLU A 47 -3.68 19.18 -4.72
C GLU A 47 -4.43 17.95 -4.22
N ARG A 48 -5.25 17.33 -5.09
CA ARG A 48 -5.97 16.10 -4.79
C ARG A 48 -5.01 14.93 -4.54
N SER A 49 -4.05 14.72 -5.43
CA SER A 49 -3.01 13.69 -5.28
C SER A 49 -2.29 13.84 -3.95
N ARG A 50 -1.87 15.05 -3.60
CA ARG A 50 -1.23 15.35 -2.33
C ARG A 50 -2.14 15.07 -1.13
N ALA A 51 -3.38 15.54 -1.17
CA ALA A 51 -4.36 15.31 -0.09
C ALA A 51 -4.64 13.83 0.12
N MET A 52 -4.81 13.07 -0.97
CA MET A 52 -4.98 11.62 -0.90
C MET A 52 -3.75 10.92 -0.33
N SER A 53 -2.55 11.36 -0.68
CA SER A 53 -1.31 10.78 -0.17
C SER A 53 -1.11 10.98 1.33
N LEU A 54 -1.66 12.03 1.91
CA LEU A 54 -1.59 12.31 3.35
C LEU A 54 -2.55 11.45 4.18
N VAL A 55 -3.59 10.87 3.56
CA VAL A 55 -4.58 10.05 4.27
C VAL A 55 -4.53 8.55 3.89
N ASN A 56 -3.81 8.22 2.81
CA ASN A 56 -3.61 6.84 2.40
C ASN A 56 -2.17 6.41 2.69
N PRO A 57 -1.91 5.58 3.71
CA PRO A 57 -0.57 5.20 4.08
C PRO A 57 0.12 4.40 2.96
N LEU A 58 1.41 4.63 2.79
CA LEU A 58 2.27 3.86 1.91
C LEU A 58 2.69 2.55 2.58
N PHE A 59 2.92 2.62 3.88
CA PHE A 59 3.32 1.48 4.72
C PHE A 59 2.19 1.07 5.65
N ILE A 60 1.92 -0.23 5.69
CA ILE A 60 0.97 -0.85 6.62
C ILE A 60 1.66 -2.05 7.29
N PRO A 61 1.24 -2.46 8.50
CA PRO A 61 1.80 -3.62 9.17
C PRO A 61 1.35 -4.90 8.46
N ARG A 62 2.04 -5.25 7.37
CA ARG A 62 1.73 -6.47 6.61
C ARG A 62 2.06 -7.70 7.43
N ASN A 63 1.15 -8.65 7.50
CA ASN A 63 1.26 -9.82 8.35
C ASN A 63 2.59 -10.58 8.17
N HIS A 64 3.04 -10.81 6.94
CA HIS A 64 4.31 -11.52 6.69
C HIS A 64 5.54 -10.79 7.26
N LEU A 65 5.53 -9.45 7.30
CA LEU A 65 6.61 -8.65 7.90
C LEU A 65 6.55 -8.69 9.43
N VAL A 66 5.34 -8.66 9.98
CA VAL A 66 5.12 -8.77 11.44
C VAL A 66 5.54 -10.15 11.92
N GLU A 67 5.14 -11.21 11.22
CA GLU A 67 5.53 -12.59 11.56
C GLU A 67 7.03 -12.81 11.44
N GLU A 68 7.68 -12.30 10.40
CA GLU A 68 9.14 -12.35 10.27
C GLU A 68 9.81 -11.66 11.46
N ALA A 69 9.31 -10.50 11.88
CA ALA A 69 9.86 -9.76 13.00
C ALA A 69 9.67 -10.51 14.33
N ILE A 70 8.49 -11.11 14.57
CA ILE A 70 8.19 -11.92 15.74
C ILE A 70 9.09 -13.15 15.77
N LYS A 71 9.17 -13.89 14.65
CA LYS A 71 9.97 -15.10 14.55
C LYS A 71 11.44 -14.85 14.92
N ARG A 72 12.05 -13.81 14.36
CA ARG A 72 13.43 -13.44 14.69
C ARG A 72 13.61 -13.07 16.16
N GLY A 73 12.66 -12.32 16.72
CA GLY A 73 12.70 -11.97 18.13
C GLY A 73 12.64 -13.18 19.04
N VAL A 74 11.81 -14.17 18.72
CA VAL A 74 11.60 -15.37 19.54
C VAL A 74 12.72 -16.40 19.36
N GLU A 75 13.11 -16.68 18.11
CA GLU A 75 14.08 -17.75 17.80
C GLU A 75 15.54 -17.29 17.96
N ASP A 76 15.86 -16.06 17.51
CA ASP A 76 17.22 -15.55 17.41
C ASP A 76 17.54 -14.46 18.47
N ASN A 77 16.55 -14.04 19.27
CA ASN A 77 16.64 -12.87 20.14
C ASN A 77 17.07 -11.59 19.37
N ASP A 78 16.70 -11.53 18.06
CA ASP A 78 17.02 -10.42 17.15
C ASP A 78 15.79 -9.53 16.92
N PHE A 79 15.77 -8.37 17.55
CA PHE A 79 14.70 -7.38 17.43
C PHE A 79 14.96 -6.33 16.33
N SER A 80 15.98 -6.47 15.51
CA SER A 80 16.35 -5.50 14.48
C SER A 80 15.21 -5.25 13.49
N LYS A 81 14.56 -6.32 13.01
CA LYS A 81 13.40 -6.24 12.11
C LYS A 81 12.18 -5.59 12.76
N MET A 82 11.91 -5.89 14.02
CA MET A 82 10.84 -5.27 14.80
C MET A 82 11.06 -3.76 14.91
N ASN A 83 12.25 -3.36 15.32
CA ASN A 83 12.63 -1.96 15.49
C ASN A 83 12.54 -1.19 14.15
N GLN A 84 12.96 -1.83 13.04
CA GLN A 84 12.86 -1.23 11.71
C GLN A 84 11.41 -1.07 11.28
N LEU A 85 10.55 -2.07 11.51
CA LEU A 85 9.13 -2.00 11.18
C LEU A 85 8.42 -0.90 11.99
N ILE A 86 8.69 -0.80 13.29
CA ILE A 86 8.16 0.27 14.15
C ILE A 86 8.57 1.65 13.60
N LYS A 87 9.83 1.83 13.21
CA LYS A 87 10.36 3.07 12.66
C LYS A 87 9.67 3.50 11.36
N ILE A 88 9.40 2.54 10.47
CA ILE A 88 8.70 2.77 9.20
C ILE A 88 7.23 3.12 9.46
N LEU A 89 6.57 2.38 10.35
CA LEU A 89 5.16 2.59 10.69
C LEU A 89 4.91 3.86 11.51
N ALA A 90 5.93 4.46 12.12
CA ALA A 90 5.82 5.75 12.78
C ALA A 90 5.62 6.90 11.79
N THR A 91 6.07 6.75 10.53
CA THR A 91 5.87 7.72 9.44
C THR A 91 5.26 7.04 8.19
N PRO A 92 4.03 6.52 8.28
CA PRO A 92 3.51 5.58 7.29
C PRO A 92 3.19 6.23 5.94
N PHE A 93 3.20 7.56 5.86
CA PHE A 93 2.91 8.33 4.65
C PHE A 93 4.17 8.78 3.91
N ASP A 94 5.33 8.74 4.57
CA ASP A 94 6.59 9.24 4.03
C ASP A 94 7.25 8.20 3.13
N GLU A 95 7.60 8.61 1.92
CA GLU A 95 8.31 7.74 0.99
C GLU A 95 9.82 7.91 1.15
N LYS A 96 10.50 6.80 1.46
CA LYS A 96 11.96 6.71 1.54
C LYS A 96 12.43 5.54 0.68
N ASP A 97 13.46 5.74 -0.11
CA ASP A 97 13.99 4.72 -1.02
C ASP A 97 14.49 3.48 -0.25
N SER A 98 15.04 3.68 0.96
CA SER A 98 15.50 2.61 1.85
C SER A 98 14.41 1.63 2.26
N ASP A 99 13.15 2.06 2.19
CA ASP A 99 12.02 1.32 2.74
C ASP A 99 11.19 0.59 1.66
N HIS A 100 11.73 0.53 0.43
CA HIS A 100 11.07 -0.05 -0.74
C HIS A 100 10.53 -1.46 -0.51
N TYR A 101 11.28 -2.31 0.19
CA TYR A 101 10.87 -3.69 0.52
C TYR A 101 9.52 -3.75 1.27
N TYR A 102 9.26 -2.80 2.15
CA TYR A 102 8.08 -2.78 3.03
C TYR A 102 6.79 -2.34 2.33
N LYS A 103 6.88 -1.85 1.08
CA LYS A 103 5.72 -1.41 0.29
C LYS A 103 4.92 -2.58 -0.28
N PHE A 104 5.57 -3.70 -0.57
CA PHE A 104 5.00 -4.76 -1.39
C PHE A 104 4.36 -5.88 -0.60
N PRO A 105 3.34 -6.55 -1.18
CA PRO A 105 2.83 -7.80 -0.65
C PRO A 105 3.90 -8.89 -0.74
N PRO A 106 3.72 -10.04 -0.06
CA PRO A 106 4.63 -11.17 -0.18
C PRO A 106 4.67 -11.65 -1.64
N LYS A 107 5.86 -12.10 -2.08
CA LYS A 107 6.05 -12.61 -3.47
C LYS A 107 5.23 -13.86 -3.77
N VAL A 108 4.94 -14.64 -2.76
CA VAL A 108 4.10 -15.85 -2.85
C VAL A 108 2.91 -15.65 -1.92
N VAL A 109 1.72 -15.56 -2.52
CA VAL A 109 0.48 -15.60 -1.75
C VAL A 109 0.21 -17.05 -1.42
N ASN A 110 0.56 -17.47 -0.21
CA ASN A 110 0.20 -18.78 0.28
C ASN A 110 -1.32 -18.78 0.47
N GLN A 111 -2.07 -19.53 -0.35
CA GLN A 111 -3.54 -19.59 -0.27
C GLN A 111 -4.06 -20.11 1.09
N ASN A 112 -3.19 -20.74 1.87
CA ASN A 112 -3.47 -21.26 3.21
C ASN A 112 -2.94 -20.35 4.34
N TYR A 113 -2.65 -19.09 4.04
CA TYR A 113 -2.18 -18.15 5.05
C TYR A 113 -3.34 -17.81 6.00
N GLN A 114 -3.31 -18.42 7.17
CA GLN A 114 -4.25 -18.14 8.25
C GLN A 114 -3.62 -17.12 9.19
N THR A 115 -4.25 -15.96 9.34
CA THR A 115 -3.91 -15.02 10.40
C THR A 115 -4.65 -15.44 11.66
N PHE A 116 -3.91 -15.82 12.67
CA PHE A 116 -4.49 -16.01 14.00
C PHE A 116 -4.53 -14.66 14.70
N CYS A 117 -5.64 -13.94 14.55
CA CYS A 117 -5.97 -12.89 15.49
C CYS A 117 -6.41 -13.62 16.78
N GLY A 118 -5.50 -13.73 17.74
CA GLY A 118 -5.80 -14.35 19.03
C GLY A 118 -6.86 -13.50 19.76
N THR A 119 -8.07 -13.95 19.75
CA THR A 119 -9.12 -13.65 20.71
C THR A 119 -9.57 -14.95 21.31
#